data_1944900a31c73fbe36579c766e36b80f
#
_entry.id   1944900a31c73fbe36579c766e36b80f
#
_cell.length_a   1.000
_cell.length_b   1.000
_cell.length_c   1.000
_cell.angle_alpha   90.00
_cell.angle_beta   90.00
_cell.angle_gamma   90.00
#
_symmetry.space_group_name_H-M   'P 1'
#
loop_
_entity.id
_entity.type
_entity.pdbx_description
1 polymer ?
#
loop_
_entity_poly.entity_id
_entity_poly.type
_entity_poly.pdbx_seq_one_letter_code
_entity_poly.pdbx_strand_id
1 'polypeptide(L)'
;TAPETAADDRIIVLVSDGSDRTLMRFIHIAESVIRITTDSYTVEADGGTQTVEVETNIDYTVYIAEADREWVNLAPKTRAAVHTETLNFTFQPNPNTTYRYATVELRDASGMVGQSILFAQKASGYKTVHVATAGTLDSYISESEKKSLIGLKITGTLNTFDYDFIRNMPALESVDIAQITNTTIPPSCFKASTIRQGILP
;
A
#
# COMPACT_ATOMS: atom_id res chain seq x y z
N THR A 1 -20.41 32.15 -20.56
CA THR A 1 -19.86 31.09 -19.76
C THR A 1 -19.07 30.20 -20.70
N ALA A 2 -17.74 30.29 -20.66
CA ALA A 2 -16.88 29.37 -21.37
C ALA A 2 -17.06 27.95 -20.75
N PRO A 3 -17.11 26.90 -21.56
CA PRO A 3 -17.09 25.54 -21.01
C PRO A 3 -15.78 25.34 -20.26
N GLU A 4 -15.89 24.77 -19.07
CA GLU A 4 -14.79 24.34 -18.18
C GLU A 4 -14.14 23.09 -18.75
N THR A 5 -13.55 23.21 -19.92
CA THR A 5 -12.63 22.21 -20.47
C THR A 5 -11.24 22.69 -20.12
N ALA A 6 -10.39 21.82 -19.64
CA ALA A 6 -8.98 22.06 -19.35
C ALA A 6 -8.37 22.85 -20.52
N ALA A 7 -8.47 24.14 -20.45
CA ALA A 7 -8.02 25.04 -21.46
C ALA A 7 -6.70 25.61 -21.02
N ASP A 8 -5.78 25.53 -21.91
CA ASP A 8 -4.48 26.14 -21.82
C ASP A 8 -4.53 27.59 -21.33
N ASP A 9 -3.76 27.91 -20.32
CA ASP A 9 -3.68 29.22 -19.69
C ASP A 9 -2.50 30.06 -20.25
N ARG A 10 -2.48 30.21 -21.55
CA ARG A 10 -1.53 31.10 -22.22
C ARG A 10 -2.21 32.34 -22.73
N ILE A 11 -1.77 33.51 -22.31
CA ILE A 11 -2.19 34.76 -22.90
C ILE A 11 -1.31 35.02 -24.14
N ILE A 12 -1.84 34.77 -25.33
CA ILE A 12 -1.22 35.18 -26.58
C ILE A 12 -1.90 36.46 -27.05
N VAL A 13 -1.18 37.54 -27.00
CA VAL A 13 -1.62 38.81 -27.57
C VAL A 13 -1.13 38.89 -29.00
N LEU A 14 -1.99 38.70 -29.96
CA LEU A 14 -1.68 38.95 -31.38
C LEU A 14 -2.02 40.41 -31.70
N VAL A 15 -1.00 41.23 -31.88
CA VAL A 15 -1.13 42.58 -32.38
C VAL A 15 -0.93 42.54 -33.90
N SER A 16 -1.98 42.84 -34.67
CA SER A 16 -1.91 43.03 -36.12
C SER A 16 -1.43 44.45 -36.43
N ASP A 17 -0.38 44.59 -37.17
CA ASP A 17 0.04 45.87 -37.71
C ASP A 17 -0.72 46.19 -39.02
N GLY A 18 -1.16 47.39 -39.21
CA GLY A 18 -1.54 47.91 -40.49
C GLY A 18 -2.99 47.96 -40.89
N SER A 19 -3.90 47.64 -40.04
CA SER A 19 -5.30 48.01 -40.18
C SER A 19 -5.89 48.26 -38.80
N ASP A 20 -6.87 49.19 -38.73
CA ASP A 20 -7.48 49.67 -37.47
C ASP A 20 -8.21 48.61 -36.63
N ARG A 21 -7.87 47.33 -36.79
CA ARG A 21 -8.44 46.21 -36.02
C ARG A 21 -7.36 45.46 -35.30
N THR A 22 -7.25 45.69 -34.00
CA THR A 22 -6.48 44.86 -33.08
C THR A 22 -7.33 43.67 -32.65
N LEU A 23 -6.97 42.47 -33.08
CA LEU A 23 -7.59 41.23 -32.58
C LEU A 23 -6.79 40.76 -31.39
N MET A 24 -7.31 40.89 -30.18
CA MET A 24 -6.73 40.25 -28.99
C MET A 24 -7.39 38.87 -28.82
N ARG A 25 -6.61 37.82 -28.90
CA ARG A 25 -7.02 36.47 -28.56
C ARG A 25 -6.35 36.07 -27.26
N PHE A 26 -7.13 35.89 -26.23
CA PHE A 26 -6.68 35.30 -24.97
C PHE A 26 -6.87 33.78 -25.08
N ILE A 27 -5.78 33.02 -24.93
CA ILE A 27 -5.83 31.60 -24.81
C ILE A 27 -5.38 31.29 -23.40
N HIS A 28 -6.26 30.70 -22.61
CA HIS A 28 -5.98 30.22 -21.27
C HIS A 28 -5.41 28.81 -21.39
N ILE A 29 -4.18 28.60 -20.97
CA ILE A 29 -3.53 27.26 -20.95
C ILE A 29 -3.53 26.82 -19.50
N ALA A 30 -4.34 25.81 -19.17
CA ALA A 30 -4.30 25.22 -17.84
C ALA A 30 -2.94 24.54 -17.62
N GLU A 31 -2.41 24.71 -16.42
CA GLU A 31 -1.20 24.00 -16.00
C GLU A 31 -1.46 22.49 -16.08
N SER A 32 -0.49 21.75 -16.65
CA SER A 32 -0.57 20.28 -16.71
C SER A 32 -0.50 19.71 -15.31
N VAL A 33 -1.51 18.98 -14.90
CA VAL A 33 -1.66 18.44 -13.54
C VAL A 33 -1.78 16.92 -13.58
N ILE A 34 -0.95 16.24 -12.80
CA ILE A 34 -1.16 14.88 -12.31
C ILE A 34 -1.03 14.97 -10.80
N ARG A 35 -2.09 14.70 -10.07
CA ARG A 35 -2.11 14.81 -8.61
C ARG A 35 -2.72 13.56 -7.97
N ILE A 36 -2.12 13.14 -6.88
CA ILE A 36 -2.63 12.07 -5.99
C ILE A 36 -2.75 12.63 -4.57
N THR A 37 -3.73 12.16 -3.83
CA THR A 37 -3.93 12.57 -2.41
C THR A 37 -3.01 11.83 -1.45
N THR A 38 -2.66 10.59 -1.80
CA THR A 38 -1.82 9.71 -0.99
C THR A 38 -0.78 9.08 -1.90
N ASP A 39 0.47 9.21 -1.53
CA ASP A 39 1.63 8.73 -2.29
C ASP A 39 2.26 7.45 -1.72
N SER A 40 1.74 6.94 -0.60
CA SER A 40 2.26 5.75 0.08
C SER A 40 1.15 4.89 0.65
N TYR A 41 1.20 3.60 0.36
CA TYR A 41 0.23 2.60 0.81
C TYR A 41 0.91 1.40 1.42
N THR A 42 0.33 0.87 2.51
CA THR A 42 0.73 -0.41 3.08
C THR A 42 -0.25 -1.49 2.64
N VAL A 43 0.29 -2.53 2.01
CA VAL A 43 -0.46 -3.69 1.53
C VAL A 43 -0.23 -4.87 2.47
N GLU A 44 -1.26 -5.64 2.75
CA GLU A 44 -1.14 -6.83 3.58
C GLU A 44 -0.31 -7.94 2.89
N ALA A 45 0.24 -8.86 3.69
CA ALA A 45 1.07 -9.95 3.17
C ALA A 45 0.32 -10.83 2.17
N ASP A 46 -0.95 -11.09 2.39
CA ASP A 46 -1.80 -11.93 1.53
C ASP A 46 -2.14 -11.24 0.19
N GLY A 47 -1.70 -10.01 0.01
CA GLY A 47 -2.02 -9.21 -1.18
C GLY A 47 -3.39 -8.54 -1.07
N GLY A 48 -4.08 -8.45 -2.19
CA GLY A 48 -5.39 -7.81 -2.27
C GLY A 48 -5.45 -6.68 -3.28
N THR A 49 -6.40 -5.78 -3.11
CA THR A 49 -6.59 -4.64 -4.02
C THR A 49 -6.40 -3.32 -3.28
N GLN A 50 -5.68 -2.39 -3.91
CA GLN A 50 -5.54 -1.02 -3.46
C GLN A 50 -6.02 -0.07 -4.54
N THR A 51 -6.89 0.84 -4.16
CA THR A 51 -7.43 1.88 -5.05
C THR A 51 -6.69 3.19 -4.83
N VAL A 52 -6.33 3.86 -5.92
CA VAL A 52 -5.69 5.17 -5.93
C VAL A 52 -6.49 6.12 -6.80
N GLU A 53 -6.84 7.27 -6.27
CA GLU A 53 -7.49 8.32 -7.03
C GLU A 53 -6.45 9.29 -7.60
N VAL A 54 -6.56 9.57 -8.89
CA VAL A 54 -5.68 10.47 -9.64
C VAL A 54 -6.50 11.59 -10.23
N GLU A 55 -6.22 12.82 -9.84
CA GLU A 55 -6.75 14.02 -10.46
C GLU A 55 -5.80 14.45 -11.58
N THR A 56 -6.32 14.58 -12.80
CA THR A 56 -5.49 14.95 -13.95
C THR A 56 -6.28 15.70 -15.01
N ASN A 57 -5.59 16.58 -15.73
CA ASN A 57 -6.09 17.26 -16.92
C ASN A 57 -5.28 16.92 -18.18
N ILE A 58 -4.36 15.96 -18.08
CA ILE A 58 -3.53 15.48 -19.20
C ILE A 58 -3.56 13.96 -19.30
N ASP A 59 -3.22 13.45 -20.47
CA ASP A 59 -2.95 12.03 -20.65
C ASP A 59 -1.67 11.63 -19.93
N TYR A 60 -1.70 10.47 -19.24
CA TYR A 60 -0.54 9.92 -18.56
C TYR A 60 -0.48 8.40 -18.70
N THR A 61 0.69 7.86 -18.50
CA THR A 61 0.94 6.41 -18.45
C THR A 61 1.32 5.99 -17.04
N VAL A 62 0.91 4.79 -16.64
CA VAL A 62 1.32 4.18 -15.37
C VAL A 62 2.49 3.25 -15.65
N TYR A 63 3.62 3.55 -15.04
CA TYR A 63 4.81 2.73 -15.16
C TYR A 63 5.04 1.92 -13.88
N ILE A 64 5.14 0.62 -14.05
CA ILE A 64 5.52 -0.34 -13.01
C ILE A 64 6.83 -0.97 -13.48
N ALA A 65 7.86 -0.98 -12.62
CA ALA A 65 9.14 -1.60 -12.95
C ALA A 65 8.95 -3.08 -13.31
N GLU A 66 9.75 -3.60 -14.23
CA GLU A 66 9.61 -4.98 -14.75
C GLU A 66 9.68 -6.01 -13.62
N ALA A 67 10.59 -5.82 -12.66
CA ALA A 67 10.74 -6.69 -11.49
C ALA A 67 9.51 -6.73 -10.58
N ASP A 68 8.66 -5.69 -10.62
CA ASP A 68 7.48 -5.60 -9.75
C ASP A 68 6.20 -6.10 -10.44
N ARG A 69 6.21 -6.25 -11.77
CA ARG A 69 5.03 -6.68 -12.54
C ARG A 69 4.57 -8.10 -12.25
N GLU A 70 5.40 -8.93 -11.66
CA GLU A 70 5.03 -10.27 -11.24
C GLU A 70 4.05 -10.27 -10.06
N TRP A 71 4.06 -9.19 -9.26
CA TRP A 71 3.26 -9.14 -8.04
C TRP A 71 2.39 -7.89 -7.89
N VAL A 72 2.61 -6.84 -8.71
CA VAL A 72 1.79 -5.64 -8.79
C VAL A 72 1.15 -5.58 -10.17
N ASN A 73 -0.18 -5.63 -10.23
CA ASN A 73 -0.93 -5.53 -11.47
C ASN A 73 -1.89 -4.34 -11.43
N LEU A 74 -2.00 -3.63 -12.53
CA LEU A 74 -2.98 -2.58 -12.73
C LEU A 74 -4.15 -3.11 -13.56
N ALA A 75 -5.38 -2.96 -13.07
CA ALA A 75 -6.56 -3.26 -13.86
C ALA A 75 -6.66 -2.30 -15.07
N PRO A 76 -7.26 -2.74 -16.19
CA PRO A 76 -7.47 -1.88 -17.35
C PRO A 76 -8.21 -0.60 -16.96
N LYS A 77 -7.70 0.55 -17.43
CA LYS A 77 -8.35 1.84 -17.22
C LYS A 77 -9.60 1.96 -18.07
N THR A 78 -10.68 2.47 -17.49
CA THR A 78 -11.80 3.03 -18.25
C THR A 78 -11.53 4.53 -18.41
N ARG A 79 -11.37 5.00 -19.66
CA ARG A 79 -11.19 6.43 -19.93
C ARG A 79 -12.48 7.19 -19.57
N ALA A 80 -12.37 8.13 -18.65
CA ALA A 80 -13.34 9.20 -18.46
C ALA A 80 -12.66 10.53 -18.81
N ALA A 81 -13.39 11.43 -19.46
CA ALA A 81 -12.90 12.76 -19.79
C ALA A 81 -12.63 13.53 -18.50
N VAL A 82 -11.46 14.15 -18.44
CA VAL A 82 -10.98 15.09 -17.41
C VAL A 82 -11.72 15.03 -16.08
N HIS A 83 -11.07 14.55 -15.04
CA HIS A 83 -11.28 14.90 -13.63
C HIS A 83 -10.58 13.88 -12.71
N THR A 84 -11.27 13.04 -12.01
CA THR A 84 -10.68 12.05 -11.12
C THR A 84 -10.75 10.67 -11.77
N GLU A 85 -9.60 10.04 -11.95
CA GLU A 85 -9.51 8.64 -12.40
C GLU A 85 -9.21 7.73 -11.21
N THR A 86 -9.78 6.54 -11.25
CA THR A 86 -9.54 5.52 -10.24
C THR A 86 -8.61 4.45 -10.81
N LEU A 87 -7.43 4.28 -10.19
CA LEU A 87 -6.51 3.19 -10.49
C LEU A 87 -6.69 2.06 -9.49
N ASN A 88 -6.95 0.86 -9.96
CA ASN A 88 -7.09 -0.33 -9.14
C ASN A 88 -5.86 -1.22 -9.32
N PHE A 89 -5.04 -1.29 -8.29
CA PHE A 89 -3.88 -2.17 -8.22
C PHE A 89 -4.23 -3.45 -7.49
N THR A 90 -3.83 -4.59 -8.04
CA THR A 90 -3.94 -5.89 -7.38
C THR A 90 -2.55 -6.43 -7.06
N PHE A 91 -2.41 -7.00 -5.88
CA PHE A 91 -1.15 -7.49 -5.34
C PHE A 91 -1.23 -8.99 -5.09
N GLN A 92 -0.22 -9.72 -5.59
CA GLN A 92 -0.06 -11.13 -5.25
C GLN A 92 0.46 -11.26 -3.81
N PRO A 93 0.22 -12.40 -3.13
CA PRO A 93 0.78 -12.66 -1.81
C PRO A 93 2.31 -12.48 -1.81
N ASN A 94 2.84 -11.91 -0.73
CA ASN A 94 4.29 -11.80 -0.52
C ASN A 94 4.80 -13.09 0.13
N PRO A 95 5.51 -13.97 -0.57
CA PRO A 95 6.05 -15.20 0.02
C PRO A 95 7.27 -14.99 0.90
N ASN A 96 7.84 -13.77 0.88
CA ASN A 96 9.08 -13.48 1.56
C ASN A 96 8.85 -13.14 3.04
N THR A 97 9.85 -13.37 3.85
CA THR A 97 9.88 -13.02 5.28
C THR A 97 10.25 -11.56 5.54
N THR A 98 10.42 -10.78 4.47
CA THR A 98 10.74 -9.36 4.51
C THR A 98 9.70 -8.56 3.73
N TYR A 99 9.54 -7.30 4.10
CA TYR A 99 8.76 -6.35 3.30
C TYR A 99 9.31 -6.31 1.88
N ARG A 100 8.40 -6.11 0.91
CA ARG A 100 8.79 -5.74 -0.46
C ARG A 100 8.14 -4.42 -0.85
N TYR A 101 8.77 -3.72 -1.76
CA TYR A 101 8.40 -2.37 -2.13
C TYR A 101 8.29 -2.26 -3.64
N ALA A 102 7.27 -1.57 -4.11
CA ALA A 102 7.15 -1.16 -5.49
C ALA A 102 6.92 0.34 -5.56
N THR A 103 7.59 1.00 -6.48
CA THR A 103 7.31 2.38 -6.83
C THR A 103 6.63 2.40 -8.20
N VAL A 104 5.42 2.92 -8.22
CA VAL A 104 4.63 3.12 -9.44
C VAL A 104 4.71 4.59 -9.82
N GLU A 105 5.05 4.86 -11.06
CA GLU A 105 5.20 6.23 -11.55
C GLU A 105 4.07 6.58 -12.53
N LEU A 106 3.51 7.75 -12.36
CA LEU A 106 2.57 8.37 -13.29
C LEU A 106 3.37 9.32 -14.18
N ARG A 107 3.53 8.97 -15.46
CA ARG A 107 4.38 9.68 -16.41
C ARG A 107 3.51 10.37 -17.46
N ASP A 108 3.84 11.60 -17.79
CA ASP A 108 3.22 12.35 -18.88
C ASP A 108 3.58 11.78 -20.28
N ALA A 109 3.06 12.39 -21.33
CA ALA A 109 3.33 11.97 -22.70
C ALA A 109 4.80 12.11 -23.11
N SER A 110 5.61 12.93 -22.42
CA SER A 110 7.05 13.06 -22.65
C SER A 110 7.87 12.01 -21.90
N GLY A 111 7.23 11.23 -21.02
CA GLY A 111 7.88 10.25 -20.15
C GLY A 111 8.40 10.85 -18.83
N MET A 112 8.13 12.13 -18.56
CA MET A 112 8.49 12.75 -17.27
C MET A 112 7.56 12.24 -16.18
N VAL A 113 8.15 11.98 -15.00
CA VAL A 113 7.41 11.54 -13.80
C VAL A 113 6.68 12.74 -13.20
N GLY A 114 5.36 12.72 -13.27
CA GLY A 114 4.50 13.72 -12.62
C GLY A 114 4.25 13.40 -11.14
N GLN A 115 4.00 12.12 -10.84
CA GLN A 115 3.76 11.61 -9.49
C GLN A 115 4.34 10.20 -9.32
N SER A 116 4.64 9.83 -8.08
CA SER A 116 5.09 8.49 -7.70
C SER A 116 4.26 7.96 -6.54
N ILE A 117 3.94 6.67 -6.59
CA ILE A 117 3.19 5.97 -5.55
C ILE A 117 4.07 4.86 -5.00
N LEU A 118 4.31 4.85 -3.70
CA LEU A 118 5.04 3.79 -3.00
C LEU A 118 4.05 2.77 -2.43
N PHE A 119 4.20 1.52 -2.80
CA PHE A 119 3.52 0.39 -2.17
C PHE A 119 4.52 -0.40 -1.32
N ALA A 120 4.25 -0.49 -0.02
CA ALA A 120 5.00 -1.30 0.93
C ALA A 120 4.16 -2.53 1.30
N GLN A 121 4.49 -3.71 0.75
CA GLN A 121 3.77 -4.93 1.10
C GLN A 121 4.44 -5.62 2.29
N LYS A 122 3.62 -5.92 3.30
CA LYS A 122 4.08 -6.63 4.51
C LYS A 122 4.70 -7.97 4.16
N ALA A 123 5.64 -8.39 4.99
CA ALA A 123 6.23 -9.72 4.94
C ALA A 123 5.19 -10.79 5.27
N SER A 124 5.23 -11.91 4.58
CA SER A 124 4.55 -13.12 5.02
C SER A 124 5.27 -13.70 6.25
N GLY A 125 4.54 -14.42 7.05
CA GLY A 125 5.10 -14.99 8.26
C GLY A 125 5.15 -14.06 9.46
N TYR A 126 4.63 -12.83 9.38
CA TYR A 126 4.43 -11.94 10.54
C TYR A 126 2.95 -11.63 10.75
N LYS A 127 2.45 -11.85 11.97
CA LYS A 127 1.05 -11.56 12.31
C LYS A 127 0.94 -10.83 13.64
N THR A 128 -0.02 -9.92 13.72
CA THR A 128 -0.41 -9.28 14.98
C THR A 128 -1.81 -9.75 15.36
N VAL A 129 -1.98 -10.22 16.61
CA VAL A 129 -3.24 -10.75 17.12
C VAL A 129 -3.60 -10.07 18.43
N HIS A 130 -4.87 -9.73 18.61
CA HIS A 130 -5.43 -9.33 19.90
C HIS A 130 -6.26 -10.46 20.48
N VAL A 131 -5.81 -11.07 21.58
CA VAL A 131 -6.49 -12.15 22.28
C VAL A 131 -7.34 -11.55 23.39
N ALA A 132 -8.62 -11.35 23.14
CA ALA A 132 -9.55 -10.79 24.12
C ALA A 132 -9.87 -11.75 25.26
N THR A 133 -9.89 -13.07 24.98
CA THR A 133 -10.15 -14.13 25.95
C THR A 133 -9.00 -15.12 25.98
N ALA A 134 -8.39 -15.29 27.14
CA ALA A 134 -7.29 -16.24 27.30
C ALA A 134 -7.68 -17.68 26.91
N GLY A 135 -6.80 -18.36 26.21
CA GLY A 135 -7.03 -19.74 25.72
C GLY A 135 -7.69 -19.81 24.35
N THR A 136 -7.80 -18.70 23.61
CA THR A 136 -8.46 -18.66 22.29
C THR A 136 -7.52 -18.24 21.16
N LEU A 137 -6.22 -18.22 21.36
CA LEU A 137 -5.24 -17.80 20.33
C LEU A 137 -5.36 -18.66 19.06
N ASP A 138 -5.67 -19.92 19.20
CA ASP A 138 -5.86 -20.87 18.10
C ASP A 138 -7.01 -20.47 17.15
N SER A 139 -8.01 -19.75 17.64
CA SER A 139 -9.11 -19.25 16.80
C SER A 139 -8.71 -18.10 15.86
N TYR A 140 -7.58 -17.44 16.13
CA TYR A 140 -7.07 -16.31 15.35
C TYR A 140 -5.98 -16.72 14.34
N ILE A 141 -5.47 -17.95 14.42
CA ILE A 141 -4.34 -18.45 13.60
C ILE A 141 -4.78 -19.76 12.94
N SER A 142 -4.88 -19.75 11.62
CA SER A 142 -5.23 -20.94 10.86
C SER A 142 -4.13 -22.00 10.92
N GLU A 143 -4.46 -23.27 10.61
CA GLU A 143 -3.48 -24.36 10.56
C GLU A 143 -2.37 -24.16 9.53
N SER A 144 -2.63 -23.41 8.45
CA SER A 144 -1.60 -23.02 7.48
C SER A 144 -0.66 -21.95 8.06
N GLU A 145 -1.20 -20.92 8.69
CA GLU A 145 -0.42 -19.87 9.35
C GLU A 145 0.41 -20.42 10.50
N LYS A 146 -0.13 -21.36 11.29
CA LYS A 146 0.59 -22.01 12.37
C LYS A 146 1.90 -22.65 11.90
N LYS A 147 1.95 -23.14 10.65
CA LYS A 147 3.13 -23.79 10.05
C LYS A 147 4.09 -22.81 9.40
N SER A 148 3.65 -21.61 9.05
CA SER A 148 4.42 -20.66 8.22
C SER A 148 4.77 -19.35 8.94
N LEU A 149 4.11 -19.02 10.06
CA LEU A 149 4.41 -17.80 10.82
C LEU A 149 5.81 -17.87 11.41
N ILE A 150 6.59 -16.83 11.14
CA ILE A 150 7.97 -16.65 11.63
C ILE A 150 7.99 -15.67 12.80
N GLY A 151 7.08 -14.69 12.80
CA GLY A 151 6.95 -13.70 13.86
C GLY A 151 5.48 -13.49 14.25
N LEU A 152 5.26 -13.39 15.57
CA LEU A 152 3.93 -13.22 16.14
C LEU A 152 3.95 -12.13 17.21
N LYS A 153 3.17 -11.07 16.99
CA LYS A 153 2.89 -10.05 18.01
C LYS A 153 1.53 -10.30 18.61
N ILE A 154 1.47 -10.39 19.96
CA ILE A 154 0.23 -10.66 20.67
C ILE A 154 -0.04 -9.55 21.68
N THR A 155 -1.28 -9.12 21.73
CA THR A 155 -1.82 -8.22 22.74
C THR A 155 -3.01 -8.86 23.44
N GLY A 156 -3.43 -8.35 24.59
CA GLY A 156 -4.55 -8.90 25.35
C GLY A 156 -4.12 -9.92 26.39
N THR A 157 -4.89 -11.00 26.61
CA THR A 157 -4.70 -11.91 27.74
C THR A 157 -4.38 -13.32 27.24
N LEU A 158 -3.33 -13.94 27.80
CA LEU A 158 -2.91 -15.30 27.46
C LEU A 158 -3.03 -16.23 28.68
N ASN A 159 -3.15 -17.54 28.44
CA ASN A 159 -3.06 -18.59 29.44
C ASN A 159 -2.11 -19.70 28.98
N THR A 160 -2.03 -20.78 29.75
CA THR A 160 -1.13 -21.91 29.47
C THR A 160 -1.41 -22.57 28.11
N PHE A 161 -2.67 -22.64 27.66
CA PHE A 161 -3.03 -23.20 26.35
C PHE A 161 -2.50 -22.36 25.21
N ASP A 162 -2.55 -21.01 25.32
CA ASP A 162 -2.00 -20.11 24.32
C ASP A 162 -0.47 -20.23 24.23
N TYR A 163 0.22 -20.33 25.36
CA TYR A 163 1.67 -20.54 25.37
C TYR A 163 2.08 -21.90 24.79
N ASP A 164 1.28 -22.95 25.04
CA ASP A 164 1.49 -24.25 24.44
C ASP A 164 1.25 -24.23 22.93
N PHE A 165 0.24 -23.49 22.47
CA PHE A 165 -0.01 -23.26 21.06
C PHE A 165 1.19 -22.57 20.38
N ILE A 166 1.68 -21.46 20.95
CA ILE A 166 2.85 -20.71 20.46
C ILE A 166 4.09 -21.63 20.39
N ARG A 167 4.35 -22.39 21.44
CA ARG A 167 5.51 -23.29 21.51
C ARG A 167 5.51 -24.37 20.41
N ASN A 168 4.33 -24.78 19.96
CA ASN A 168 4.14 -25.81 18.93
C ASN A 168 4.04 -25.24 17.52
N MET A 169 4.44 -23.97 17.27
CA MET A 169 4.55 -23.37 15.96
C MET A 169 5.95 -23.61 15.37
N PRO A 170 6.09 -24.49 14.36
CA PRO A 170 7.40 -25.04 13.96
C PRO A 170 8.33 -24.01 13.27
N ALA A 171 7.76 -22.97 12.66
CA ALA A 171 8.52 -21.94 11.95
C ALA A 171 8.71 -20.66 12.78
N LEU A 172 8.11 -20.57 13.97
CA LEU A 172 8.09 -19.33 14.74
C LEU A 172 9.46 -19.05 15.38
N GLU A 173 10.07 -17.95 14.98
CA GLU A 173 11.40 -17.52 15.46
C GLU A 173 11.32 -16.27 16.36
N SER A 174 10.26 -15.47 16.23
CA SER A 174 10.10 -14.22 16.99
C SER A 174 8.71 -14.11 17.60
N VAL A 175 8.65 -13.73 18.88
CA VAL A 175 7.41 -13.45 19.61
C VAL A 175 7.51 -12.12 20.34
N ASP A 176 6.53 -11.24 20.12
CA ASP A 176 6.36 -10.00 20.87
C ASP A 176 5.07 -10.10 21.71
N ILE A 177 5.23 -10.22 23.02
CA ILE A 177 4.15 -10.25 24.00
C ILE A 177 4.27 -9.09 25.00
N ALA A 178 5.00 -8.02 24.68
CA ALA A 178 5.20 -6.88 25.55
C ALA A 178 3.90 -6.17 25.96
N GLN A 179 2.84 -6.34 25.16
CA GLN A 179 1.55 -5.67 25.36
C GLN A 179 0.42 -6.62 25.81
N ILE A 180 0.77 -7.76 26.41
CA ILE A 180 -0.23 -8.61 27.07
C ILE A 180 -0.58 -8.04 28.45
N THR A 181 -1.78 -8.34 28.91
CA THR A 181 -2.28 -7.88 30.21
C THR A 181 -1.86 -8.78 31.37
N ASN A 182 -1.30 -9.94 31.07
CA ASN A 182 -0.81 -10.86 32.09
C ASN A 182 0.48 -10.33 32.73
N THR A 183 0.54 -10.40 34.05
CA THR A 183 1.74 -10.04 34.81
C THR A 183 2.69 -11.20 35.04
N THR A 184 2.25 -12.43 34.73
CA THR A 184 3.05 -13.65 34.97
C THR A 184 3.10 -14.50 33.70
N ILE A 185 4.33 -14.80 33.26
CA ILE A 185 4.61 -15.73 32.17
C ILE A 185 4.96 -17.07 32.80
N PRO A 186 4.37 -18.21 32.38
CA PRO A 186 4.68 -19.51 32.92
C PRO A 186 6.17 -19.85 32.75
N PRO A 187 6.82 -20.45 33.76
CA PRO A 187 8.19 -20.89 33.64
C PRO A 187 8.38 -21.83 32.46
N SER A 188 9.43 -21.62 31.69
CA SER A 188 9.77 -22.47 30.55
C SER A 188 8.73 -22.53 29.43
N CYS A 189 7.81 -21.55 29.31
CA CYS A 189 6.78 -21.53 28.29
C CYS A 189 7.32 -21.60 26.85
N PHE A 190 8.56 -21.14 26.62
CA PHE A 190 9.25 -21.21 25.32
C PHE A 190 10.39 -22.23 25.29
N LYS A 191 10.50 -23.10 26.28
CA LYS A 191 11.51 -24.15 26.29
C LYS A 191 11.25 -25.16 25.16
N ALA A 192 12.31 -25.52 24.44
CA ALA A 192 12.24 -26.42 23.28
C ALA A 192 11.44 -25.90 22.07
N SER A 193 11.16 -24.57 22.02
CA SER A 193 10.60 -23.93 20.84
C SER A 193 11.69 -23.49 19.86
N THR A 194 11.28 -23.12 18.65
CA THR A 194 12.14 -22.51 17.62
C THR A 194 12.42 -21.03 17.87
N ILE A 195 11.77 -20.44 18.86
CA ILE A 195 11.83 -19.01 19.17
C ILE A 195 13.24 -18.61 19.60
N ARG A 196 13.82 -17.67 18.86
CA ARG A 196 15.16 -17.11 19.08
C ARG A 196 15.12 -15.69 19.62
N GLN A 197 14.00 -15.01 19.40
CA GLN A 197 13.81 -13.62 19.80
C GLN A 197 12.45 -13.46 20.48
N GLY A 198 12.43 -12.94 21.69
CA GLY A 198 11.21 -12.63 22.45
C GLY A 198 11.26 -11.25 23.04
N ILE A 199 10.17 -10.47 22.89
CA ILE A 199 9.93 -9.21 23.60
C ILE A 199 8.89 -9.53 24.67
N LEU A 200 9.30 -9.43 25.93
CA LEU A 200 8.48 -9.77 27.09
C LEU A 200 7.85 -8.51 27.70
N PRO A 201 6.77 -8.64 28.49
CA PRO A 201 6.15 -7.54 29.20
C PRO A 201 7.06 -6.83 30.17
#